data_d9d77a8411a6deb334c7ba97624d8646
#
_entry.id   d9d77a8411a6deb334c7ba97624d8646
#
_cell.length_a   1.000
_cell.length_b   1.000
_cell.length_c   1.000
_cell.angle_alpha   90.00
_cell.angle_beta   90.00
_cell.angle_gamma   90.00
#
_symmetry.space_group_name_H-M   'P 1'
#
loop_
_entity.id
_entity.type
_entity.pdbx_description
1 polymer ?
#
loop_
_entity_poly.entity_id
_entity_poly.type
_entity_poly.pdbx_seq_one_letter_code
_entity_poly.pdbx_strand_id
1 'polypeptide(L)'
;MLKISTVFLYDEPSVPEIKIEDLANFIRDVFCVKVEIRKNIFNYFQSNIASDLAACRIFDTRIPFERHSPTLEEIRFEEDSFVNNKETNIIMYDGFEFLKAITGIISEDELGPDKFHLVCTNKLTCTFDLDDYRYHGRAVICSNQAIISTTGIIEAPAKPREFYLSLLTNITQGLNIDTIKNQFRGRYLEYHDPKIGEVIKGYALQALFYYLTGESFCESKECRWFNAHWQSDLLHSQIEIGKLCDKHQRILDMTVSKL
;
A
#
# COMPACT_ATOMS: atom_id res chain seq x y z
N MET A 1 25.05 -6.82 -4.66
CA MET A 1 23.83 -6.80 -3.86
C MET A 1 23.57 -5.35 -3.52
N LEU A 2 22.35 -4.86 -3.68
CA LEU A 2 21.99 -3.50 -3.30
C LEU A 2 22.14 -3.35 -1.77
N LYS A 3 22.52 -2.17 -1.32
CA LYS A 3 22.70 -1.84 0.09
C LYS A 3 21.89 -0.59 0.38
N ILE A 4 21.01 -0.65 1.39
CA ILE A 4 20.27 0.52 1.85
C ILE A 4 21.00 1.10 3.06
N SER A 5 21.30 2.38 3.02
CA SER A 5 21.86 3.14 4.15
C SER A 5 20.78 3.87 4.94
N THR A 6 19.80 4.39 4.23
CA THR A 6 18.71 5.19 4.83
C THR A 6 17.37 4.88 4.18
N VAL A 7 16.36 4.69 5.00
CA VAL A 7 14.95 4.64 4.61
C VAL A 7 14.29 5.96 5.00
N PHE A 8 13.75 6.67 4.02
CA PHE A 8 12.89 7.83 4.22
C PHE A 8 11.45 7.35 4.28
N LEU A 9 10.86 7.39 5.48
CA LEU A 9 9.52 6.89 5.75
C LEU A 9 8.53 8.05 5.81
N TYR A 10 7.61 8.11 4.85
CA TYR A 10 6.60 9.16 4.77
C TYR A 10 5.29 8.70 5.39
N ASP A 11 4.80 9.51 6.34
CA ASP A 11 3.58 9.26 7.10
C ASP A 11 2.30 9.51 6.29
N GLU A 12 1.20 8.87 6.70
CA GLU A 12 -0.16 9.15 6.27
C GLU A 12 -1.03 9.48 7.48
N PRO A 13 -1.10 10.75 7.90
CA PRO A 13 -1.78 11.15 9.14
C PRO A 13 -3.29 10.88 9.16
N SER A 14 -3.92 10.65 8.00
CA SER A 14 -5.33 10.28 7.93
C SER A 14 -5.61 8.86 8.45
N VAL A 15 -4.56 8.06 8.62
CA VAL A 15 -4.63 6.68 9.09
C VAL A 15 -3.76 6.51 10.34
N PRO A 16 -4.19 7.01 11.50
CA PRO A 16 -3.40 6.99 12.73
C PRO A 16 -3.08 5.56 13.22
N GLU A 17 -3.80 4.57 12.72
CA GLU A 17 -3.56 3.15 12.98
C GLU A 17 -2.19 2.66 12.47
N ILE A 18 -1.56 3.36 11.52
CA ILE A 18 -0.20 3.06 11.02
C ILE A 18 0.81 3.06 12.17
N LYS A 19 0.67 4.00 13.14
CA LYS A 19 1.65 4.21 14.23
C LYS A 19 3.07 4.31 13.66
N ILE A 20 3.33 5.38 12.96
CA ILE A 20 4.53 5.55 12.12
C ILE A 20 5.84 5.28 12.87
N GLU A 21 5.93 5.61 14.15
CA GLU A 21 7.11 5.31 14.98
C GLU A 21 7.30 3.81 15.21
N ASP A 22 6.21 3.05 15.41
CA ASP A 22 6.26 1.59 15.55
C ASP A 22 6.72 0.94 14.24
N LEU A 23 6.26 1.46 13.11
CA LEU A 23 6.70 1.02 11.78
C LEU A 23 8.18 1.33 11.55
N ALA A 24 8.63 2.53 11.92
CA ALA A 24 10.03 2.93 11.81
C ALA A 24 10.94 2.05 12.68
N ASN A 25 10.54 1.77 13.91
CA ASN A 25 11.29 0.89 14.80
C ASN A 25 11.36 -0.54 14.22
N PHE A 26 10.25 -1.08 13.73
CA PHE A 26 10.24 -2.37 13.04
C PHE A 26 11.23 -2.42 11.88
N ILE A 27 11.28 -1.40 11.04
CA ILE A 27 12.22 -1.34 9.90
C ILE A 27 13.67 -1.27 10.40
N ARG A 28 13.97 -0.45 11.43
CA ARG A 28 15.29 -0.36 12.03
C ARG A 28 15.77 -1.70 12.57
N ASP A 29 14.89 -2.38 13.31
CA ASP A 29 15.23 -3.65 13.97
C ASP A 29 15.43 -4.78 12.96
N VAL A 30 14.57 -4.86 11.92
CA VAL A 30 14.62 -5.94 10.94
C VAL A 30 15.75 -5.78 9.95
N PHE A 31 16.02 -4.56 9.48
CA PHE A 31 17.00 -4.30 8.39
C PHE A 31 18.31 -3.66 8.86
N CYS A 32 18.42 -3.28 10.13
CA CYS A 32 19.59 -2.60 10.68
C CYS A 32 19.99 -1.32 9.91
N VAL A 33 19.01 -0.55 9.44
CA VAL A 33 19.18 0.65 8.62
C VAL A 33 18.75 1.91 9.37
N LYS A 34 19.27 3.07 8.97
CA LYS A 34 18.75 4.36 9.44
C LYS A 34 17.36 4.57 8.88
N VAL A 35 16.39 4.98 9.72
CA VAL A 35 15.05 5.38 9.30
C VAL A 35 14.80 6.82 9.69
N GLU A 36 14.46 7.65 8.71
CA GLU A 36 14.07 9.04 8.88
C GLU A 36 12.58 9.17 8.62
N ILE A 37 11.83 9.51 9.67
CA ILE A 37 10.39 9.74 9.57
C ILE A 37 10.14 11.14 9.01
N ARG A 38 9.28 11.23 8.02
CA ARG A 38 8.88 12.46 7.36
C ARG A 38 7.35 12.62 7.41
N LYS A 39 6.90 13.86 7.25
CA LYS A 39 5.48 14.15 7.03
C LYS A 39 4.99 13.46 5.77
N ASN A 40 3.66 13.47 5.57
CA ASN A 40 3.07 13.05 4.30
C ASN A 40 3.85 13.64 3.12
N ILE A 41 4.16 12.81 2.13
CA ILE A 41 5.07 13.18 1.03
C ILE A 41 4.56 14.39 0.25
N PHE A 42 3.24 14.55 0.10
CA PHE A 42 2.62 15.69 -0.61
C PHE A 42 2.77 17.00 0.13
N ASN A 43 2.94 16.95 1.46
CA ASN A 43 3.16 18.11 2.32
C ASN A 43 4.65 18.35 2.63
N TYR A 44 5.49 17.35 2.38
CA TYR A 44 6.93 17.46 2.64
C TYR A 44 7.67 18.21 1.53
N PHE A 45 7.43 17.82 0.29
CA PHE A 45 7.98 18.50 -0.87
C PHE A 45 6.96 19.53 -1.39
N GLN A 46 7.01 20.75 -1.05
CA GLN A 46 6.11 21.85 -1.44
C GLN A 46 6.00 22.05 -2.97
N SER A 47 5.58 21.01 -3.66
CA SER A 47 5.49 20.92 -5.12
C SER A 47 4.03 20.84 -5.58
N ASN A 48 3.75 21.29 -6.82
CA ASN A 48 2.40 21.19 -7.41
C ASN A 48 2.13 19.77 -7.95
N ILE A 49 2.23 18.76 -7.07
CA ILE A 49 1.98 17.34 -7.43
C ILE A 49 0.50 17.05 -7.68
N ALA A 50 -0.42 17.91 -7.26
CA ALA A 50 -1.86 17.68 -7.37
C ALA A 50 -2.30 17.44 -8.82
N SER A 51 -1.76 18.21 -9.77
CA SER A 51 -2.04 18.02 -11.19
C SER A 51 -1.53 16.67 -11.72
N ASP A 52 -0.34 16.26 -11.30
CA ASP A 52 0.22 14.97 -11.71
C ASP A 52 -0.56 13.80 -11.12
N LEU A 53 -0.99 13.89 -9.86
CA LEU A 53 -1.83 12.87 -9.24
C LEU A 53 -3.21 12.78 -9.91
N ALA A 54 -3.84 13.93 -10.18
CA ALA A 54 -5.10 13.96 -10.89
C ALA A 54 -4.96 13.29 -12.27
N ALA A 55 -3.85 13.51 -12.97
CA ALA A 55 -3.57 12.88 -14.26
C ALA A 55 -3.29 11.36 -14.18
N CYS A 56 -3.04 10.80 -12.97
CA CYS A 56 -2.85 9.36 -12.76
C CYS A 56 -4.16 8.60 -12.50
N ARG A 57 -5.33 9.26 -12.46
CA ARG A 57 -6.62 8.63 -12.17
C ARG A 57 -7.04 7.65 -13.26
N ILE A 58 -7.64 6.55 -12.84
CA ILE A 58 -8.20 5.50 -13.69
C ILE A 58 -9.71 5.72 -13.77
N PHE A 59 -10.25 5.94 -14.98
CA PHE A 59 -11.69 6.13 -15.21
C PHE A 59 -12.38 4.86 -15.68
N ASP A 60 -11.67 3.99 -16.41
CA ASP A 60 -12.16 2.68 -16.83
C ASP A 60 -11.15 1.59 -16.46
N THR A 61 -11.60 0.63 -15.66
CA THR A 61 -10.75 -0.46 -15.20
C THR A 61 -10.35 -1.46 -16.27
N ARG A 62 -10.96 -1.42 -17.45
CA ARG A 62 -10.73 -2.31 -18.60
C ARG A 62 -9.87 -1.70 -19.69
N ILE A 63 -9.49 -0.44 -19.55
CA ILE A 63 -8.66 0.26 -20.52
C ILE A 63 -7.29 0.47 -19.90
N PRO A 64 -6.18 0.06 -20.57
CA PRO A 64 -4.83 0.40 -20.14
C PRO A 64 -4.68 1.89 -19.92
N PHE A 65 -3.77 2.27 -19.05
CA PHE A 65 -3.61 3.66 -18.65
C PHE A 65 -3.35 4.58 -19.84
N GLU A 66 -4.15 5.64 -19.91
CA GLU A 66 -3.93 6.80 -20.77
C GLU A 66 -3.90 8.06 -19.90
N ARG A 67 -2.76 8.76 -19.95
CA ARG A 67 -2.62 10.01 -19.18
C ARG A 67 -3.56 11.07 -19.74
N HIS A 68 -4.48 11.55 -18.92
CA HIS A 68 -5.40 12.63 -19.32
C HIS A 68 -4.91 14.00 -18.82
N SER A 69 -5.49 15.06 -19.37
CA SER A 69 -5.30 16.44 -18.88
C SER A 69 -6.33 16.71 -17.80
N PRO A 70 -5.93 16.83 -16.53
CA PRO A 70 -6.89 16.99 -15.45
C PRO A 70 -7.59 18.35 -15.50
N THR A 71 -8.83 18.39 -15.08
CA THR A 71 -9.61 19.61 -14.89
C THR A 71 -9.16 20.36 -13.64
N LEU A 72 -9.48 21.66 -13.54
CA LEU A 72 -9.21 22.44 -12.34
C LEU A 72 -9.92 21.87 -11.10
N GLU A 73 -11.08 21.24 -11.26
CA GLU A 73 -11.83 20.62 -10.16
C GLU A 73 -11.12 19.37 -9.64
N GLU A 74 -10.57 18.55 -10.53
CA GLU A 74 -9.78 17.39 -10.15
C GLU A 74 -8.50 17.77 -9.42
N ILE A 75 -7.81 18.79 -9.90
CA ILE A 75 -6.61 19.32 -9.25
C ILE A 75 -6.94 19.85 -7.84
N ARG A 76 -7.98 20.66 -7.70
CA ARG A 76 -8.44 21.18 -6.39
C ARG A 76 -8.83 20.05 -5.45
N PHE A 77 -9.49 19.00 -5.95
CA PHE A 77 -9.81 17.84 -5.14
C PHE A 77 -8.56 17.17 -4.57
N GLU A 78 -7.48 17.02 -5.38
CA GLU A 78 -6.22 16.49 -4.88
C GLU A 78 -5.58 17.40 -3.84
N GLU A 79 -5.53 18.72 -4.09
CA GLU A 79 -5.02 19.72 -3.13
C GLU A 79 -5.77 19.66 -1.81
N ASP A 80 -7.10 19.65 -1.85
CA ASP A 80 -7.95 19.54 -0.66
C ASP A 80 -7.71 18.23 0.09
N SER A 81 -7.44 17.13 -0.62
CA SER A 81 -7.16 15.81 -0.02
C SER A 81 -5.87 15.75 0.77
N PHE A 82 -4.90 16.65 0.52
CA PHE A 82 -3.65 16.72 1.28
C PHE A 82 -3.83 17.41 2.63
N VAL A 83 -4.85 18.24 2.77
CA VAL A 83 -5.11 19.04 3.97
C VAL A 83 -6.29 18.48 4.76
N ASN A 84 -7.35 18.08 4.06
CA ASN A 84 -8.61 17.64 4.63
C ASN A 84 -8.78 16.13 4.43
N ASN A 85 -8.44 15.37 5.46
CA ASN A 85 -8.55 13.91 5.50
C ASN A 85 -10.01 13.42 5.59
N LYS A 86 -10.90 13.95 4.77
CA LYS A 86 -12.27 13.44 4.72
C LYS A 86 -12.27 12.15 3.91
N GLU A 87 -12.88 11.11 4.46
CA GLU A 87 -13.27 9.91 3.73
C GLU A 87 -14.07 10.34 2.50
N THR A 88 -13.47 10.20 1.35
CA THR A 88 -14.09 10.51 0.08
C THR A 88 -14.25 9.22 -0.72
N ASN A 89 -15.00 9.28 -1.81
CA ASN A 89 -15.15 8.17 -2.73
C ASN A 89 -13.79 7.58 -3.11
N ILE A 90 -13.71 6.25 -3.19
CA ILE A 90 -12.50 5.55 -3.59
C ILE A 90 -12.16 5.95 -5.02
N ILE A 91 -11.06 6.66 -5.20
CA ILE A 91 -10.48 6.99 -6.49
C ILE A 91 -9.32 6.04 -6.75
N MET A 92 -9.29 5.45 -7.95
CA MET A 92 -8.23 4.57 -8.38
C MET A 92 -7.16 5.35 -9.14
N TYR A 93 -5.89 5.06 -8.83
CA TYR A 93 -4.73 5.68 -9.48
C TYR A 93 -3.86 4.60 -10.10
N ASP A 94 -3.35 4.83 -11.32
CA ASP A 94 -2.31 3.97 -11.88
C ASP A 94 -1.07 4.03 -10.99
N GLY A 95 -0.67 2.89 -10.43
CA GLY A 95 0.38 2.81 -9.41
C GLY A 95 1.76 3.16 -9.94
N PHE A 96 2.04 2.89 -11.22
CA PHE A 96 3.33 3.21 -11.82
C PHE A 96 3.45 4.69 -12.18
N GLU A 97 2.38 5.31 -12.70
CA GLU A 97 2.36 6.75 -12.95
C GLU A 97 2.34 7.54 -11.64
N PHE A 98 1.65 7.04 -10.61
CA PHE A 98 1.69 7.61 -9.28
C PHE A 98 3.11 7.56 -8.69
N LEU A 99 3.79 6.42 -8.81
CA LEU A 99 5.17 6.27 -8.39
C LEU A 99 6.12 7.24 -9.13
N LYS A 100 5.91 7.42 -10.43
CA LYS A 100 6.65 8.36 -11.26
C LYS A 100 6.43 9.81 -10.81
N ALA A 101 5.17 10.20 -10.50
CA ALA A 101 4.86 11.51 -9.97
C ALA A 101 5.57 11.76 -8.62
N ILE A 102 5.58 10.78 -7.71
CA ILE A 102 6.32 10.85 -6.44
C ILE A 102 7.82 10.98 -6.69
N THR A 103 8.39 10.18 -7.58
CA THR A 103 9.82 10.24 -7.89
C THR A 103 10.22 11.63 -8.41
N GLY A 104 9.35 12.25 -9.20
CA GLY A 104 9.59 13.58 -9.77
C GLY A 104 9.66 14.73 -8.76
N ILE A 105 9.16 14.53 -7.53
CA ILE A 105 9.25 15.57 -6.47
C ILE A 105 10.40 15.34 -5.49
N ILE A 106 11.01 14.15 -5.48
CA ILE A 106 12.15 13.86 -4.62
C ILE A 106 13.39 14.54 -5.20
N SER A 107 14.16 15.21 -4.34
CA SER A 107 15.38 15.90 -4.75
C SER A 107 16.42 14.90 -5.27
N GLU A 108 17.19 15.29 -6.29
CA GLU A 108 18.21 14.40 -6.91
C GLU A 108 19.25 13.91 -5.91
N ASP A 109 19.63 14.74 -4.92
CA ASP A 109 20.58 14.37 -3.87
C ASP A 109 20.03 13.33 -2.88
N GLU A 110 18.71 13.13 -2.85
CA GLU A 110 18.04 12.07 -2.07
C GLU A 110 17.73 10.83 -2.91
N LEU A 111 17.93 10.86 -4.22
CA LEU A 111 17.81 9.71 -5.10
C LEU A 111 19.15 8.94 -5.16
N GLY A 112 19.10 7.64 -4.90
CA GLY A 112 20.30 6.80 -4.96
C GLY A 112 19.98 5.34 -4.61
N PRO A 113 20.84 4.40 -5.00
CA PRO A 113 20.59 2.97 -4.74
C PRO A 113 20.69 2.59 -3.26
N ASP A 114 21.26 3.45 -2.43
CA ASP A 114 21.40 3.27 -0.99
C ASP A 114 20.33 4.05 -0.18
N LYS A 115 19.47 4.80 -0.86
CA LYS A 115 18.41 5.63 -0.29
C LYS A 115 17.07 5.10 -0.72
N PHE A 116 16.30 4.58 0.22
CA PHE A 116 15.00 3.98 -0.06
C PHE A 116 13.86 4.86 0.46
N HIS A 117 12.92 5.21 -0.39
CA HIS A 117 11.74 5.98 -0.03
C HIS A 117 10.54 5.06 0.13
N LEU A 118 9.93 5.04 1.32
CA LEU A 118 8.73 4.28 1.63
C LEU A 118 7.58 5.23 1.95
N VAL A 119 6.60 5.27 1.06
CA VAL A 119 5.48 6.21 1.13
C VAL A 119 4.23 5.49 1.60
N CYS A 120 3.68 5.88 2.75
CA CYS A 120 2.34 5.48 3.15
C CYS A 120 1.31 6.46 2.54
N THR A 121 0.21 5.93 2.02
CA THR A 121 -0.88 6.75 1.46
C THR A 121 -2.24 6.09 1.67
N ASN A 122 -3.28 6.90 1.79
CA ASN A 122 -4.67 6.45 1.79
C ASN A 122 -5.28 6.33 0.38
N LYS A 123 -4.52 6.69 -0.68
CA LYS A 123 -4.98 6.62 -2.07
C LYS A 123 -4.89 5.18 -2.59
N LEU A 124 -5.91 4.71 -3.32
CA LEU A 124 -5.93 3.37 -3.89
C LEU A 124 -5.05 3.30 -5.14
N THR A 125 -3.89 2.68 -5.03
CA THR A 125 -3.02 2.39 -6.17
C THR A 125 -3.43 1.09 -6.84
N CYS A 126 -3.41 1.06 -8.18
CA CYS A 126 -3.81 -0.08 -8.99
C CYS A 126 -2.77 -0.37 -10.07
N THR A 127 -2.69 -1.61 -10.54
CA THR A 127 -1.87 -1.97 -11.70
C THR A 127 -2.74 -2.69 -12.73
N PHE A 128 -2.49 -2.40 -14.02
CA PHE A 128 -3.16 -3.09 -15.11
C PHE A 128 -2.54 -4.49 -15.29
N ASP A 129 -3.39 -5.50 -15.38
CA ASP A 129 -2.99 -6.88 -15.60
C ASP A 129 -3.36 -7.30 -17.03
N LEU A 130 -2.37 -7.80 -17.78
CA LEU A 130 -2.55 -8.20 -19.17
C LEU A 130 -3.23 -9.57 -19.29
N ASP A 131 -3.23 -10.40 -18.24
CA ASP A 131 -3.80 -11.75 -18.27
C ASP A 131 -5.33 -11.71 -18.25
N ASP A 132 -5.92 -10.83 -17.42
CA ASP A 132 -7.39 -10.65 -17.37
C ASP A 132 -7.86 -9.29 -17.90
N TYR A 133 -6.94 -8.50 -18.42
CA TYR A 133 -7.14 -7.25 -19.11
C TYR A 133 -7.94 -6.21 -18.31
N ARG A 134 -7.51 -6.00 -17.06
CA ARG A 134 -8.11 -4.99 -16.17
C ARG A 134 -7.16 -4.51 -15.08
N TYR A 135 -7.56 -3.43 -14.44
CA TYR A 135 -6.89 -2.92 -13.23
C TYR A 135 -7.25 -3.72 -11.99
N HIS A 136 -6.24 -3.97 -11.17
CA HIS A 136 -6.37 -4.52 -9.82
C HIS A 136 -5.81 -3.56 -8.80
N GLY A 137 -6.52 -3.37 -7.68
CA GLY A 137 -6.02 -2.67 -6.51
C GLY A 137 -4.77 -3.36 -5.95
N ARG A 138 -3.83 -2.57 -5.45
CA ARG A 138 -2.60 -3.05 -4.84
C ARG A 138 -2.40 -2.44 -3.47
N ALA A 139 -2.01 -3.27 -2.51
CA ALA A 139 -1.60 -2.81 -1.19
C ALA A 139 -0.20 -2.22 -1.20
N VAL A 140 0.67 -2.67 -2.12
CA VAL A 140 2.04 -2.19 -2.27
C VAL A 140 2.44 -2.12 -3.73
N ILE A 141 3.13 -1.05 -4.09
CA ILE A 141 3.86 -0.93 -5.36
C ILE A 141 5.35 -0.94 -5.00
N CYS A 142 6.05 -2.00 -5.44
CA CYS A 142 7.47 -2.20 -5.11
C CYS A 142 8.37 -1.60 -6.19
N SER A 143 9.31 -0.77 -5.76
CA SER A 143 10.39 -0.19 -6.58
C SER A 143 11.46 0.38 -5.63
N ASN A 144 12.38 1.21 -6.13
CA ASN A 144 13.33 1.98 -5.31
C ASN A 144 12.62 3.05 -4.44
N GLN A 145 11.52 3.61 -4.94
CA GLN A 145 10.51 4.31 -4.14
C GLN A 145 9.31 3.37 -4.07
N ALA A 146 8.94 2.92 -2.88
CA ALA A 146 7.80 2.04 -2.71
C ALA A 146 6.60 2.79 -2.13
N ILE A 147 5.40 2.39 -2.55
CA ILE A 147 4.15 2.95 -2.05
C ILE A 147 3.38 1.86 -1.34
N ILE A 148 2.94 2.13 -0.10
CA ILE A 148 1.98 1.28 0.61
C ILE A 148 0.65 2.03 0.66
N SER A 149 -0.36 1.45 0.02
CA SER A 149 -1.72 1.96 0.00
C SER A 149 -2.53 1.33 1.14
N THR A 150 -2.94 2.12 2.12
CA THR A 150 -3.81 1.62 3.21
C THR A 150 -5.20 1.24 2.70
N THR A 151 -5.75 2.00 1.75
CA THR A 151 -6.98 1.62 1.04
C THR A 151 -6.76 0.32 0.24
N GLY A 152 -5.59 0.15 -0.38
CA GLY A 152 -5.22 -1.10 -1.06
C GLY A 152 -5.14 -2.29 -0.11
N ILE A 153 -4.68 -2.12 1.12
CA ILE A 153 -4.68 -3.17 2.15
C ILE A 153 -6.11 -3.65 2.44
N ILE A 154 -7.09 -2.74 2.44
CA ILE A 154 -8.48 -3.03 2.77
C ILE A 154 -9.26 -3.57 1.56
N GLU A 155 -9.05 -3.00 0.38
CA GLU A 155 -9.90 -3.24 -0.79
C GLU A 155 -9.29 -4.20 -1.82
N ALA A 156 -7.95 -4.36 -1.87
CA ALA A 156 -7.33 -5.23 -2.87
C ALA A 156 -7.51 -6.73 -2.57
N PRO A 157 -7.24 -7.25 -1.35
CA PRO A 157 -7.56 -8.63 -1.03
C PRO A 157 -9.07 -8.83 -0.92
N ALA A 158 -9.60 -9.84 -1.61
CA ALA A 158 -11.05 -10.09 -1.65
C ALA A 158 -11.60 -10.47 -0.26
N LYS A 159 -12.77 -9.96 0.08
CA LYS A 159 -13.55 -10.38 1.24
C LYS A 159 -14.07 -11.81 1.03
N PRO A 160 -14.53 -12.53 2.08
CA PRO A 160 -15.06 -13.89 1.94
C PRO A 160 -16.15 -13.99 0.85
N ARG A 161 -16.17 -15.09 0.09
CA ARG A 161 -17.17 -15.30 -0.98
C ARG A 161 -18.60 -15.17 -0.49
N GLU A 162 -18.88 -15.68 0.71
CA GLU A 162 -20.20 -15.61 1.36
C GLU A 162 -20.62 -14.16 1.62
N PHE A 163 -19.67 -13.26 1.87
CA PHE A 163 -19.95 -11.84 2.02
C PHE A 163 -20.58 -11.27 0.73
N TYR A 164 -19.96 -11.53 -0.43
CA TYR A 164 -20.47 -11.03 -1.71
C TYR A 164 -21.82 -11.65 -2.09
N LEU A 165 -22.03 -12.93 -1.82
CA LEU A 165 -23.31 -13.60 -2.06
C LEU A 165 -24.41 -13.01 -1.18
N SER A 166 -24.14 -12.82 0.09
CA SER A 166 -25.08 -12.19 1.03
C SER A 166 -25.36 -10.74 0.66
N LEU A 167 -24.33 -10.00 0.27
CA LEU A 167 -24.46 -8.61 -0.19
C LEU A 167 -25.37 -8.52 -1.41
N LEU A 168 -25.14 -9.35 -2.42
CA LEU A 168 -25.96 -9.39 -3.63
C LEU A 168 -27.42 -9.74 -3.31
N THR A 169 -27.63 -10.74 -2.44
CA THR A 169 -28.97 -11.14 -2.01
C THR A 169 -29.69 -9.99 -1.31
N ASN A 170 -29.03 -9.29 -0.38
CA ASN A 170 -29.66 -8.18 0.32
C ASN A 170 -29.94 -6.99 -0.59
N ILE A 171 -29.05 -6.66 -1.50
CA ILE A 171 -29.28 -5.60 -2.49
C ILE A 171 -30.50 -5.92 -3.36
N THR A 172 -30.61 -7.15 -3.86
CA THR A 172 -31.74 -7.57 -4.71
C THR A 172 -33.09 -7.59 -3.96
N GLN A 173 -33.05 -7.80 -2.64
CA GLN A 173 -34.23 -7.81 -1.78
C GLN A 173 -34.52 -6.45 -1.12
N GLY A 174 -33.72 -5.43 -1.36
CA GLY A 174 -33.85 -4.11 -0.72
C GLY A 174 -33.60 -4.12 0.80
N LEU A 175 -32.81 -5.09 1.29
CA LEU A 175 -32.49 -5.22 2.71
C LEU A 175 -31.25 -4.40 3.09
N ASN A 176 -31.13 -4.11 4.40
CA ASN A 176 -30.03 -3.31 4.91
C ASN A 176 -28.68 -4.06 4.78
N ILE A 177 -27.70 -3.38 4.17
CA ILE A 177 -26.35 -3.88 3.95
C ILE A 177 -25.54 -3.97 5.26
N ASP A 178 -25.81 -3.11 6.24
CA ASP A 178 -25.08 -3.08 7.50
C ASP A 178 -25.23 -4.37 8.31
N THR A 179 -26.35 -5.07 8.15
CA THR A 179 -26.54 -6.40 8.76
C THR A 179 -25.47 -7.39 8.29
N ILE A 180 -25.11 -7.34 7.00
CA ILE A 180 -24.09 -8.21 6.44
C ILE A 180 -22.70 -7.84 6.94
N LYS A 181 -22.38 -6.56 6.95
CA LYS A 181 -21.08 -6.09 7.49
C LYS A 181 -20.90 -6.60 8.92
N ASN A 182 -21.94 -6.48 9.76
CA ASN A 182 -21.91 -6.97 11.13
C ASN A 182 -21.74 -8.50 11.23
N GLN A 183 -22.37 -9.28 10.35
CA GLN A 183 -22.25 -10.75 10.31
C GLN A 183 -20.84 -11.22 9.98
N PHE A 184 -20.11 -10.47 9.14
CA PHE A 184 -18.76 -10.82 8.70
C PHE A 184 -17.68 -10.03 9.43
N ARG A 185 -18.03 -9.26 10.45
CA ARG A 185 -17.10 -8.43 11.22
C ARG A 185 -15.94 -9.27 11.78
N GLY A 186 -14.72 -8.77 11.62
CA GLY A 186 -13.48 -9.44 12.07
C GLY A 186 -12.94 -10.51 11.11
N ARG A 187 -13.68 -10.85 10.03
CA ARG A 187 -13.23 -11.78 8.98
C ARG A 187 -12.47 -11.08 7.83
N TYR A 188 -12.43 -9.75 7.85
CA TYR A 188 -11.69 -8.89 6.94
C TYR A 188 -11.34 -7.58 7.64
N LEU A 189 -10.38 -6.85 7.10
CA LEU A 189 -10.02 -5.51 7.59
C LEU A 189 -11.05 -4.47 7.15
N GLU A 190 -11.38 -3.58 8.06
CA GLU A 190 -12.20 -2.40 7.80
C GLU A 190 -11.33 -1.14 7.90
N TYR A 191 -11.85 -0.02 7.41
CA TYR A 191 -11.21 1.28 7.64
C TYR A 191 -11.11 1.52 9.16
N HIS A 192 -9.98 2.05 9.59
CA HIS A 192 -9.67 2.27 11.01
C HIS A 192 -9.56 0.99 11.87
N ASP A 193 -9.34 -0.18 11.25
CA ASP A 193 -9.03 -1.40 12.02
C ASP A 193 -7.62 -1.27 12.64
N PRO A 194 -7.48 -1.41 13.98
CA PRO A 194 -6.17 -1.30 14.64
C PRO A 194 -5.13 -2.33 14.16
N LYS A 195 -5.56 -3.41 13.50
CA LYS A 195 -4.66 -4.40 12.88
C LYS A 195 -3.88 -3.84 11.69
N ILE A 196 -4.32 -2.72 11.09
CA ILE A 196 -3.61 -2.06 9.98
C ILE A 196 -2.16 -1.77 10.37
N GLY A 197 -1.91 -1.32 11.61
CA GLY A 197 -0.56 -1.06 12.11
C GLY A 197 0.36 -2.29 12.11
N GLU A 198 -0.18 -3.50 12.26
CA GLU A 198 0.63 -4.72 12.16
C GLU A 198 0.76 -5.20 10.71
N VAL A 199 -0.31 -5.12 9.93
CA VAL A 199 -0.31 -5.53 8.52
C VAL A 199 0.64 -4.67 7.68
N ILE A 200 0.71 -3.36 7.92
CA ILE A 200 1.59 -2.45 7.18
C ILE A 200 3.07 -2.79 7.35
N LYS A 201 3.47 -3.34 8.52
CA LYS A 201 4.84 -3.84 8.73
C LYS A 201 5.21 -4.96 7.76
N GLY A 202 4.27 -5.85 7.46
CA GLY A 202 4.50 -6.90 6.47
C GLY A 202 4.65 -6.36 5.05
N TYR A 203 3.89 -5.34 4.66
CA TYR A 203 4.07 -4.69 3.36
C TYR A 203 5.37 -3.85 3.29
N ALA A 204 5.78 -3.22 4.38
CA ALA A 204 7.09 -2.57 4.46
C ALA A 204 8.24 -3.60 4.32
N LEU A 205 8.11 -4.74 4.99
CA LEU A 205 9.02 -5.87 4.83
C LEU A 205 9.07 -6.30 3.35
N GLN A 206 7.93 -6.45 2.69
CA GLN A 206 7.85 -6.85 1.29
C GLN A 206 8.55 -5.85 0.36
N ALA A 207 8.31 -4.56 0.54
CA ALA A 207 8.89 -3.52 -0.28
C ALA A 207 10.43 -3.51 -0.18
N LEU A 208 10.97 -3.54 1.03
CA LEU A 208 12.41 -3.53 1.29
C LEU A 208 13.08 -4.83 0.85
N PHE A 209 12.45 -5.96 1.11
CA PHE A 209 12.97 -7.27 0.74
C PHE A 209 13.02 -7.44 -0.79
N TYR A 210 11.96 -7.04 -1.49
CA TYR A 210 11.94 -7.00 -2.95
C TYR A 210 13.08 -6.16 -3.51
N TYR A 211 13.28 -4.96 -2.96
CA TYR A 211 14.37 -4.08 -3.41
C TYR A 211 15.76 -4.70 -3.20
N LEU A 212 15.97 -5.37 -2.08
CA LEU A 212 17.27 -5.95 -1.74
C LEU A 212 17.57 -7.26 -2.47
N THR A 213 16.54 -8.07 -2.77
CA THR A 213 16.70 -9.45 -3.26
C THR A 213 16.14 -9.69 -4.66
N GLY A 214 15.18 -8.87 -5.12
CA GLY A 214 14.42 -9.09 -6.35
C GLY A 214 13.29 -10.12 -6.20
N GLU A 215 13.16 -10.80 -5.05
CA GLU A 215 12.06 -11.74 -4.81
C GLU A 215 10.79 -10.96 -4.41
N SER A 216 9.63 -11.29 -5.02
CA SER A 216 8.39 -10.52 -4.84
C SER A 216 7.60 -10.94 -3.60
N PHE A 217 7.43 -12.26 -3.36
CA PHE A 217 6.64 -12.81 -2.25
C PHE A 217 6.86 -14.31 -2.07
N CYS A 218 6.33 -14.85 -0.96
CA CYS A 218 6.31 -16.26 -0.67
C CYS A 218 4.99 -16.91 -1.14
N GLU A 219 5.05 -18.15 -1.61
CA GLU A 219 3.86 -18.93 -1.98
C GLU A 219 3.19 -19.63 -0.77
N SER A 220 3.88 -19.70 0.37
CA SER A 220 3.35 -20.33 1.58
C SER A 220 2.56 -19.36 2.44
N LYS A 221 1.33 -19.74 2.81
CA LYS A 221 0.48 -18.97 3.74
C LYS A 221 1.07 -18.91 5.16
N GLU A 222 1.97 -19.84 5.49
CA GLU A 222 2.70 -19.88 6.77
C GLU A 222 3.91 -18.92 6.78
N CYS A 223 3.91 -17.94 5.91
CA CYS A 223 4.93 -16.92 5.82
C CYS A 223 4.30 -15.54 5.81
N ARG A 224 4.77 -14.63 6.65
CA ARG A 224 4.32 -13.22 6.65
C ARG A 224 4.44 -12.56 5.28
N TRP A 225 5.33 -13.04 4.45
CA TRP A 225 5.57 -12.52 3.10
C TRP A 225 4.71 -13.21 2.01
N PHE A 226 3.58 -13.79 2.41
CA PHE A 226 2.64 -14.42 1.48
C PHE A 226 1.87 -13.38 0.66
N ASN A 227 1.68 -13.64 -0.63
CA ASN A 227 0.84 -12.79 -1.50
C ASN A 227 -0.63 -13.15 -1.31
N ALA A 228 -1.26 -12.51 -0.34
CA ALA A 228 -2.65 -12.79 0.00
C ALA A 228 -3.63 -12.15 -0.98
N HIS A 229 -4.41 -12.95 -1.68
CA HIS A 229 -5.52 -12.50 -2.55
C HIS A 229 -6.86 -12.43 -1.82
N TRP A 230 -6.94 -12.99 -0.60
CA TRP A 230 -8.12 -12.99 0.25
C TRP A 230 -7.81 -12.34 1.59
N GLN A 231 -8.77 -11.63 2.14
CA GLN A 231 -8.64 -11.01 3.47
C GLN A 231 -8.37 -12.04 4.57
N SER A 232 -8.97 -13.25 4.47
CA SER A 232 -8.67 -14.35 5.40
C SER A 232 -7.21 -14.77 5.37
N ASP A 233 -6.63 -14.88 4.17
CA ASP A 233 -5.22 -15.24 3.99
C ASP A 233 -4.28 -14.13 4.46
N LEU A 234 -4.68 -12.88 4.24
CA LEU A 234 -3.97 -11.71 4.75
C LEU A 234 -3.90 -11.72 6.27
N LEU A 235 -5.05 -11.88 6.93
CA LEU A 235 -5.13 -11.94 8.39
C LEU A 235 -4.32 -13.12 8.94
N HIS A 236 -4.42 -14.28 8.31
CA HIS A 236 -3.64 -15.45 8.69
C HIS A 236 -2.14 -15.19 8.59
N SER A 237 -1.64 -14.81 7.43
CA SER A 237 -0.18 -14.65 7.21
C SER A 237 0.41 -13.47 7.98
N GLN A 238 -0.29 -12.33 8.05
CA GLN A 238 0.24 -11.10 8.64
C GLN A 238 0.03 -10.98 10.15
N ILE A 239 -1.05 -11.55 10.68
CA ILE A 239 -1.42 -11.41 12.10
C ILE A 239 -1.22 -12.72 12.87
N GLU A 240 -1.79 -13.83 12.39
CA GLU A 240 -1.72 -15.10 13.13
C GLU A 240 -0.31 -15.70 13.07
N ILE A 241 0.28 -15.77 11.88
CA ILE A 241 1.65 -16.21 11.67
C ILE A 241 2.65 -15.12 12.04
N GLY A 242 2.51 -13.93 11.47
CA GLY A 242 3.27 -12.71 11.80
C GLY A 242 4.80 -12.79 11.64
N LYS A 243 5.34 -13.90 11.10
CA LYS A 243 6.77 -14.17 10.94
C LYS A 243 7.09 -14.76 9.57
N LEU A 244 8.34 -14.62 9.15
CA LEU A 244 8.85 -15.26 7.93
C LEU A 244 8.97 -16.78 8.13
N CYS A 245 8.83 -17.54 7.04
CA CYS A 245 9.21 -18.96 7.05
C CYS A 245 10.75 -19.11 7.10
N ASP A 246 11.24 -20.29 7.45
CA ASP A 246 12.68 -20.55 7.64
C ASP A 246 13.52 -20.21 6.40
N LYS A 247 12.98 -20.40 5.19
CA LYS A 247 13.66 -20.01 3.94
C LYS A 247 13.90 -18.50 3.92
N HIS A 248 12.83 -17.71 4.11
CA HIS A 248 12.91 -16.26 3.96
C HIS A 248 13.57 -15.59 5.16
N GLN A 249 13.49 -16.17 6.36
CA GLN A 249 14.26 -15.72 7.50
C GLN A 249 15.77 -15.84 7.22
N ARG A 250 16.24 -16.98 6.71
CA ARG A 250 17.66 -17.18 6.34
C ARG A 250 18.13 -16.21 5.27
N ILE A 251 17.28 -15.93 4.26
CA ILE A 251 17.62 -14.94 3.21
C ILE A 251 17.74 -13.55 3.84
N LEU A 252 16.82 -13.16 4.71
CA LEU A 252 16.87 -11.88 5.42
C LEU A 252 18.15 -11.77 6.24
N ASP A 253 18.47 -12.76 7.07
CA ASP A 253 19.66 -12.78 7.92
C ASP A 253 20.95 -12.64 7.10
N MET A 254 21.05 -13.37 5.97
CA MET A 254 22.18 -13.25 5.05
C MET A 254 22.26 -11.89 4.34
N THR A 255 21.11 -11.25 4.11
CA THR A 255 21.05 -9.95 3.47
C THR A 255 21.49 -8.87 4.44
N VAL A 256 20.92 -8.88 5.65
CA VAL A 256 21.23 -7.91 6.72
C VAL A 256 22.69 -8.05 7.19
N SER A 257 23.24 -9.26 7.26
CA SER A 257 24.66 -9.45 7.66
C SER A 257 25.66 -8.85 6.65
N LYS A 258 25.22 -8.44 5.46
CA LYS A 258 26.03 -7.81 4.41
C LYS A 258 25.78 -6.30 4.27
N LEU A 259 24.76 -5.76 4.99
CA LEU A 259 24.48 -4.33 5.05
C LEU A 259 25.46 -3.62 6.00
#